data_38432e5ecbd3149713c0ff9d5a963ad1
#
_entry.id   38432e5ecbd3149713c0ff9d5a963ad1
#
_cell.length_a   1.000
_cell.length_b   1.000
_cell.length_c   1.000
_cell.angle_alpha   90.00
_cell.angle_beta   90.00
_cell.angle_gamma   90.00
#
_symmetry.space_group_name_H-M   'P 1'
#
loop_
_entity.id
_entity.type
_entity.pdbx_description
1 polymer ?
#
loop_
_entity_poly.entity_id
_entity_poly.type
_entity_poly.pdbx_seq_one_letter_code
_entity_poly.pdbx_strand_id
1 'polypeptide(L)'
;MSSRPAIPGYTHGAAALPRASISLEEFELLKKTVLFTDEDVKALQQSRTVVEGQVEAILDIWYGFVGSNPHLVRTFTRVSDGQPDMDYLGAVRKRFGQWILDTAGAQYDQAWLDYQFEIGRRHHRIGKNVTDKAAAVPHIPFRYLPALLYPVTATLRPFLGKQGHSPAEVEAMHQAWIKSVLLQVILWSHPYVKEGDY
;
A
#
# COMPACT_ATOMS: atom_id res chain seq x y z
N MET A 1 -1.39 -8.66 -27.36
CA MET A 1 -1.16 -8.21 -25.96
C MET A 1 -2.46 -7.60 -25.46
N SER A 2 -3.19 -8.30 -24.62
CA SER A 2 -4.44 -7.77 -24.04
C SER A 2 -4.05 -6.68 -23.03
N SER A 3 -4.37 -5.43 -23.31
CA SER A 3 -4.18 -4.34 -22.35
C SER A 3 -5.06 -4.61 -21.13
N ARG A 4 -4.46 -4.77 -19.95
CA ARG A 4 -5.23 -4.79 -18.71
C ARG A 4 -6.11 -3.54 -18.65
N PRO A 5 -7.39 -3.66 -18.27
CA PRO A 5 -8.26 -2.51 -18.14
C PRO A 5 -7.64 -1.51 -17.15
N ALA A 6 -7.67 -0.22 -17.52
CA ALA A 6 -7.14 0.84 -16.67
C ALA A 6 -7.85 0.84 -15.30
N ILE A 7 -7.08 0.82 -14.22
CA ILE A 7 -7.63 0.89 -12.86
C ILE A 7 -7.94 2.37 -12.55
N PRO A 8 -9.21 2.73 -12.30
CA PRO A 8 -9.57 4.11 -12.02
C PRO A 8 -8.79 4.68 -10.84
N GLY A 9 -8.19 5.86 -11.05
CA GLY A 9 -7.41 6.54 -10.01
C GLY A 9 -6.03 5.94 -9.72
N TYR A 10 -5.61 4.90 -10.42
CA TYR A 10 -4.22 4.41 -10.35
C TYR A 10 -3.35 5.30 -11.24
N THR A 11 -2.37 5.98 -10.62
CA THR A 11 -1.57 7.04 -11.27
C THR A 11 -0.06 6.79 -11.20
N HIS A 12 0.37 5.55 -10.89
CA HIS A 12 1.80 5.22 -10.92
C HIS A 12 2.41 5.55 -12.28
N GLY A 13 3.53 6.28 -12.27
CA GLY A 13 4.21 6.73 -13.49
C GLY A 13 3.54 7.87 -14.25
N ALA A 14 2.44 8.45 -13.73
CA ALA A 14 1.79 9.59 -14.38
C ALA A 14 2.63 10.86 -14.26
N ALA A 15 2.90 11.54 -15.37
CA ALA A 15 3.72 12.76 -15.41
C ALA A 15 3.14 13.93 -14.58
N ALA A 16 1.85 13.89 -14.24
CA ALA A 16 1.17 14.90 -13.45
C ALA A 16 1.38 14.74 -11.93
N LEU A 17 2.02 13.66 -11.47
CA LEU A 17 2.31 13.48 -10.05
C LEU A 17 3.35 14.49 -9.58
N PRO A 18 3.16 15.11 -8.40
CA PRO A 18 4.21 15.89 -7.76
C PRO A 18 5.44 15.01 -7.46
N ARG A 19 6.62 15.60 -7.57
CA ARG A 19 7.84 14.96 -7.13
C ARG A 19 7.79 14.66 -5.63
N ALA A 20 8.35 13.52 -5.23
CA ALA A 20 8.63 13.23 -3.83
C ALA A 20 9.56 14.28 -3.23
N SER A 21 9.40 14.60 -1.95
CA SER A 21 10.24 15.57 -1.24
C SER A 21 11.60 15.00 -0.83
N ILE A 22 11.81 13.72 -0.99
CA ILE A 22 13.12 13.08 -0.81
C ILE A 22 13.65 12.55 -2.13
N SER A 23 14.98 12.47 -2.24
CA SER A 23 15.67 11.88 -3.39
C SER A 23 15.73 10.35 -3.31
N LEU A 24 16.07 9.70 -4.43
CA LEU A 24 16.38 8.25 -4.42
C LEU A 24 17.58 7.93 -3.52
N GLU A 25 18.55 8.84 -3.40
CA GLU A 25 19.71 8.66 -2.52
C GLU A 25 19.29 8.63 -1.04
N GLU A 26 18.41 9.54 -0.63
CA GLU A 26 17.83 9.53 0.72
C GLU A 26 16.97 8.29 0.95
N PHE A 27 16.23 7.84 -0.05
CA PHE A 27 15.48 6.59 0.04
C PHE A 27 16.41 5.38 0.21
N GLU A 28 17.59 5.35 -0.45
CA GLU A 28 18.59 4.30 -0.23
C GLU A 28 19.13 4.31 1.22
N LEU A 29 19.22 5.47 1.86
CA LEU A 29 19.56 5.54 3.30
C LEU A 29 18.46 4.95 4.18
N LEU A 30 17.18 5.19 3.87
CA LEU A 30 16.06 4.56 4.57
C LEU A 30 16.09 3.04 4.40
N LYS A 31 16.35 2.52 3.20
CA LYS A 31 16.51 1.08 2.96
C LYS A 31 17.60 0.48 3.86
N LYS A 32 18.76 1.13 3.94
CA LYS A 32 19.85 0.70 4.84
C LYS A 32 19.41 0.70 6.30
N THR A 33 18.65 1.71 6.72
CA THR A 33 18.19 1.87 8.10
C THR A 33 17.26 0.72 8.52
N VAL A 34 16.40 0.24 7.62
CA VAL A 34 15.51 -0.90 7.90
C VAL A 34 16.13 -2.25 7.50
N LEU A 35 17.44 -2.28 7.19
CA LEU A 35 18.17 -3.46 6.75
C LEU A 35 17.55 -4.13 5.50
N PHE A 36 17.02 -3.32 4.58
CA PHE A 36 16.48 -3.79 3.31
C PHE A 36 17.62 -3.96 2.29
N THR A 37 17.74 -5.14 1.71
CA THR A 37 18.86 -5.53 0.85
C THR A 37 18.37 -6.05 -0.51
N ASP A 38 19.29 -6.35 -1.41
CA ASP A 38 18.99 -6.97 -2.70
C ASP A 38 18.36 -8.37 -2.53
N GLU A 39 18.63 -9.06 -1.43
CA GLU A 39 17.97 -10.35 -1.12
C GLU A 39 16.48 -10.12 -0.78
N ASP A 40 16.12 -9.03 -0.12
CA ASP A 40 14.72 -8.66 0.10
C ASP A 40 14.02 -8.33 -1.23
N VAL A 41 14.70 -7.66 -2.16
CA VAL A 41 14.16 -7.43 -3.53
C VAL A 41 13.87 -8.75 -4.23
N LYS A 42 14.80 -9.69 -4.22
CA LYS A 42 14.62 -11.02 -4.82
C LYS A 42 13.47 -11.78 -4.15
N ALA A 43 13.38 -11.75 -2.83
CA ALA A 43 12.31 -12.39 -2.07
C ALA A 43 10.93 -11.79 -2.40
N LEU A 44 10.83 -10.46 -2.54
CA LEU A 44 9.59 -9.81 -3.00
C LEU A 44 9.22 -10.25 -4.42
N GLN A 45 10.18 -10.26 -5.35
CA GLN A 45 9.95 -10.69 -6.73
C GLN A 45 9.55 -12.16 -6.81
N GLN A 46 10.14 -13.04 -5.97
CA GLN A 46 9.69 -14.42 -5.81
C GLN A 46 8.25 -14.47 -5.30
N SER A 47 7.89 -13.66 -4.29
CA SER A 47 6.53 -13.60 -3.76
C SER A 47 5.50 -13.17 -4.80
N ARG A 48 5.89 -12.38 -5.82
CA ARG A 48 5.00 -11.95 -6.89
C ARG A 48 4.38 -13.13 -7.63
N THR A 49 5.17 -14.14 -7.96
CA THR A 49 4.67 -15.36 -8.65
C THR A 49 3.64 -16.11 -7.81
N VAL A 50 3.77 -15.98 -6.48
CA VAL A 50 2.86 -16.63 -5.52
C VAL A 50 1.56 -15.84 -5.36
N VAL A 51 1.65 -14.51 -5.19
CA VAL A 51 0.47 -13.68 -4.86
C VAL A 51 -0.35 -13.29 -6.08
N GLU A 52 0.23 -13.24 -7.29
CA GLU A 52 -0.44 -12.74 -8.49
C GLU A 52 -1.77 -13.45 -8.78
N GLY A 53 -1.84 -14.77 -8.61
CA GLY A 53 -3.06 -15.57 -8.76
C GLY A 53 -3.99 -15.55 -7.55
N GLN A 54 -3.63 -14.86 -6.46
CA GLN A 54 -4.34 -14.91 -5.17
C GLN A 54 -4.81 -13.53 -4.68
N VAL A 55 -4.64 -12.48 -5.48
CA VAL A 55 -4.93 -11.10 -5.08
C VAL A 55 -6.34 -10.95 -4.53
N GLU A 56 -7.36 -11.48 -5.22
CA GLU A 56 -8.75 -11.36 -4.76
C GLU A 56 -8.98 -12.06 -3.42
N ALA A 57 -8.41 -13.24 -3.21
CA ALA A 57 -8.52 -13.96 -1.93
C ALA A 57 -7.82 -13.22 -0.79
N ILE A 58 -6.68 -12.58 -1.07
CA ILE A 58 -5.97 -11.71 -0.09
C ILE A 58 -6.86 -10.52 0.26
N LEU A 59 -7.44 -9.87 -0.74
CA LEU A 59 -8.33 -8.73 -0.55
C LEU A 59 -9.59 -9.12 0.24
N ASP A 60 -10.17 -10.29 0.02
CA ASP A 60 -11.35 -10.75 0.76
C ASP A 60 -11.05 -10.88 2.27
N ILE A 61 -9.91 -11.48 2.62
CA ILE A 61 -9.49 -11.57 4.03
C ILE A 61 -9.23 -10.20 4.63
N TRP A 62 -8.51 -9.33 3.90
CA TRP A 62 -8.21 -7.99 4.35
C TRP A 62 -9.48 -7.14 4.57
N TYR A 63 -10.39 -7.13 3.61
CA TYR A 63 -11.65 -6.38 3.74
C TYR A 63 -12.60 -7.00 4.75
N GLY A 64 -12.54 -8.32 4.98
CA GLY A 64 -13.21 -8.98 6.11
C GLY A 64 -12.70 -8.46 7.46
N PHE A 65 -11.37 -8.31 7.61
CA PHE A 65 -10.76 -7.70 8.79
C PHE A 65 -11.20 -6.23 8.94
N VAL A 66 -11.13 -5.42 7.89
CA VAL A 66 -11.59 -4.02 7.93
C VAL A 66 -13.06 -3.94 8.32
N GLY A 67 -13.91 -4.77 7.72
CA GLY A 67 -15.35 -4.82 7.98
C GLY A 67 -15.71 -5.21 9.42
N SER A 68 -14.87 -6.02 10.07
CA SER A 68 -15.04 -6.40 11.47
C SER A 68 -14.61 -5.31 12.47
N ASN A 69 -14.05 -4.20 11.98
CA ASN A 69 -13.51 -3.12 12.79
C ASN A 69 -14.19 -1.78 12.46
N PRO A 70 -15.26 -1.38 13.17
CA PRO A 70 -16.06 -0.18 12.86
C PRO A 70 -15.24 1.10 12.74
N HIS A 71 -14.17 1.26 13.53
CA HIS A 71 -13.29 2.42 13.46
C HIS A 71 -12.50 2.51 12.15
N LEU A 72 -12.22 1.36 11.47
CA LEU A 72 -11.61 1.32 10.15
C LEU A 72 -12.65 1.55 9.05
N VAL A 73 -13.82 0.91 9.16
CA VAL A 73 -14.96 1.11 8.23
C VAL A 73 -15.32 2.59 8.15
N ARG A 74 -15.31 3.30 9.27
CA ARG A 74 -15.63 4.74 9.32
C ARG A 74 -14.83 5.57 8.31
N THR A 75 -13.62 5.17 7.96
CA THR A 75 -12.80 5.90 6.97
C THR A 75 -13.38 5.87 5.56
N PHE A 76 -14.32 4.96 5.30
CA PHE A 76 -15.02 4.79 4.03
C PHE A 76 -16.49 5.23 4.11
N THR A 77 -16.95 5.77 5.24
CA THR A 77 -18.35 6.19 5.39
C THR A 77 -18.59 7.60 4.87
N ARG A 78 -19.75 7.82 4.26
CA ARG A 78 -20.21 9.15 3.88
C ARG A 78 -20.48 9.99 5.13
N VAL A 79 -20.12 11.27 5.07
CA VAL A 79 -20.35 12.21 6.18
C VAL A 79 -21.84 12.50 6.37
N SER A 80 -22.63 12.42 5.30
CA SER A 80 -24.05 12.78 5.29
C SER A 80 -24.96 11.83 6.06
N ASP A 81 -24.67 10.51 5.98
CA ASP A 81 -25.55 9.46 6.52
C ASP A 81 -24.82 8.40 7.35
N GLY A 82 -23.50 8.47 7.42
CA GLY A 82 -22.68 7.51 8.15
C GLY A 82 -22.63 6.12 7.53
N GLN A 83 -23.16 5.93 6.30
CA GLN A 83 -23.15 4.66 5.62
C GLN A 83 -21.87 4.47 4.78
N PRO A 84 -21.36 3.24 4.62
CA PRO A 84 -20.25 2.98 3.74
C PRO A 84 -20.50 3.45 2.30
N ASP A 85 -19.55 4.14 1.71
CA ASP A 85 -19.56 4.49 0.29
C ASP A 85 -19.00 3.31 -0.51
N MET A 86 -19.89 2.50 -1.07
CA MET A 86 -19.51 1.25 -1.74
C MET A 86 -18.74 1.48 -3.04
N ASP A 87 -19.02 2.56 -3.77
CA ASP A 87 -18.30 2.90 -5.00
C ASP A 87 -16.85 3.31 -4.67
N TYR A 88 -16.67 4.12 -3.64
CA TYR A 88 -15.37 4.50 -3.14
C TYR A 88 -14.58 3.28 -2.63
N LEU A 89 -15.21 2.44 -1.82
CA LEU A 89 -14.61 1.21 -1.30
C LEU A 89 -14.17 0.29 -2.45
N GLY A 90 -15.02 0.10 -3.47
CA GLY A 90 -14.71 -0.71 -4.64
C GLY A 90 -13.55 -0.15 -5.47
N ALA A 91 -13.47 1.17 -5.62
CA ALA A 91 -12.35 1.82 -6.32
C ALA A 91 -11.03 1.66 -5.55
N VAL A 92 -11.05 1.85 -4.21
CA VAL A 92 -9.88 1.63 -3.34
C VAL A 92 -9.45 0.17 -3.36
N ARG A 93 -10.39 -0.79 -3.32
CA ARG A 93 -10.09 -2.22 -3.40
C ARG A 93 -9.28 -2.57 -4.65
N LYS A 94 -9.68 -2.07 -5.82
CA LYS A 94 -8.96 -2.32 -7.08
C LYS A 94 -7.53 -1.78 -7.03
N ARG A 95 -7.33 -0.56 -6.52
CA ARG A 95 -5.99 0.03 -6.36
C ARG A 95 -5.15 -0.71 -5.33
N PHE A 96 -5.76 -1.20 -4.26
CA PHE A 96 -5.06 -2.00 -3.26
C PHE A 96 -4.60 -3.35 -3.83
N GLY A 97 -5.41 -3.99 -4.68
CA GLY A 97 -4.97 -5.19 -5.41
C GLY A 97 -3.75 -4.91 -6.31
N GLN A 98 -3.74 -3.78 -7.01
CA GLN A 98 -2.56 -3.39 -7.80
C GLN A 98 -1.36 -3.06 -6.90
N TRP A 99 -1.56 -2.40 -5.76
CA TRP A 99 -0.50 -2.13 -4.78
C TRP A 99 0.17 -3.40 -4.27
N ILE A 100 -0.56 -4.49 -4.09
CA ILE A 100 0.01 -5.81 -3.75
C ILE A 100 1.01 -6.24 -4.84
N LEU A 101 0.62 -6.13 -6.11
CA LEU A 101 1.48 -6.52 -7.23
C LEU A 101 2.68 -5.59 -7.42
N ASP A 102 2.51 -4.29 -7.20
CA ASP A 102 3.58 -3.30 -7.28
C ASP A 102 4.61 -3.53 -6.17
N THR A 103 4.14 -3.77 -4.94
CA THR A 103 5.03 -4.08 -3.80
C THR A 103 5.82 -5.35 -4.06
N ALA A 104 5.17 -6.41 -4.53
CA ALA A 104 5.83 -7.66 -4.90
C ALA A 104 6.77 -7.50 -6.12
N GLY A 105 6.53 -6.51 -6.98
CA GLY A 105 7.40 -6.17 -8.11
C GLY A 105 8.73 -5.56 -7.70
N ALA A 106 8.79 -4.94 -6.53
CA ALA A 106 9.98 -4.34 -5.91
C ALA A 106 10.76 -3.42 -6.86
N GLN A 107 10.07 -2.56 -7.62
CA GLN A 107 10.68 -1.58 -8.52
C GLN A 107 10.73 -0.22 -7.81
N TYR A 108 11.88 0.12 -7.26
CA TYR A 108 12.10 1.32 -6.44
C TYR A 108 12.74 2.44 -7.25
N ASP A 109 12.07 2.85 -8.33
CA ASP A 109 12.47 3.98 -9.16
C ASP A 109 11.79 5.29 -8.73
N GLN A 110 12.10 6.38 -9.44
CA GLN A 110 11.52 7.68 -9.15
C GLN A 110 10.00 7.71 -9.34
N ALA A 111 9.46 6.99 -10.32
CA ALA A 111 8.03 6.94 -10.56
C ALA A 111 7.30 6.24 -9.40
N TRP A 112 7.92 5.19 -8.86
CA TRP A 112 7.44 4.52 -7.65
C TRP A 112 7.49 5.46 -6.44
N LEU A 113 8.60 6.17 -6.24
CA LEU A 113 8.77 7.09 -5.11
C LEU A 113 7.73 8.22 -5.13
N ASP A 114 7.55 8.87 -6.28
CA ASP A 114 6.54 9.91 -6.47
C ASP A 114 5.11 9.38 -6.19
N TYR A 115 4.84 8.12 -6.59
CA TYR A 115 3.54 7.49 -6.34
C TYR A 115 3.33 7.15 -4.86
N GLN A 116 4.36 6.75 -4.11
CA GLN A 116 4.23 6.55 -2.66
C GLN A 116 3.85 7.85 -1.94
N PHE A 117 4.45 8.97 -2.32
CA PHE A 117 4.06 10.28 -1.78
C PHE A 117 2.60 10.63 -2.10
N GLU A 118 2.14 10.32 -3.31
CA GLU A 118 0.72 10.49 -3.66
C GLU A 118 -0.19 9.57 -2.83
N ILE A 119 0.18 8.33 -2.58
CA ILE A 119 -0.57 7.44 -1.68
C ILE A 119 -0.66 8.03 -0.27
N GLY A 120 0.43 8.59 0.25
CA GLY A 120 0.43 9.31 1.52
C GLY A 120 -0.59 10.45 1.54
N ARG A 121 -0.62 11.29 0.48
CA ARG A 121 -1.61 12.37 0.32
C ARG A 121 -3.05 11.83 0.32
N ARG A 122 -3.29 10.67 -0.29
CA ARG A 122 -4.62 10.02 -0.34
C ARG A 122 -5.08 9.45 1.00
N HIS A 123 -4.21 9.31 1.97
CA HIS A 123 -4.57 8.99 3.35
C HIS A 123 -4.81 10.27 4.18
N HIS A 124 -4.19 11.37 3.81
CA HIS A 124 -4.32 12.66 4.49
C HIS A 124 -5.45 13.52 3.88
N ARG A 125 -5.96 14.48 4.65
CA ARG A 125 -7.06 15.39 4.26
C ARG A 125 -6.79 16.19 2.99
N ILE A 126 -5.54 16.35 2.58
CA ILE A 126 -5.17 17.09 1.37
C ILE A 126 -5.49 16.34 0.07
N GLY A 127 -5.67 15.03 0.11
CA GLY A 127 -5.89 14.23 -1.09
C GLY A 127 -6.91 13.10 -0.95
N LYS A 128 -7.34 12.76 0.27
CA LYS A 128 -8.10 11.52 0.54
C LYS A 128 -9.31 11.31 -0.36
N ASN A 129 -10.17 12.26 -0.52
CA ASN A 129 -11.42 12.09 -1.29
C ASN A 129 -11.33 12.62 -2.72
N VAL A 130 -10.18 13.18 -3.11
CA VAL A 130 -10.02 13.95 -4.37
C VAL A 130 -10.13 13.04 -5.59
N THR A 131 -9.39 11.93 -5.59
CA THR A 131 -9.31 11.00 -6.75
C THR A 131 -10.67 10.43 -7.13
N ASP A 132 -11.48 10.04 -6.14
CA ASP A 132 -12.76 9.39 -6.33
C ASP A 132 -13.95 10.34 -6.21
N LYS A 133 -13.71 11.63 -5.91
CA LYS A 133 -14.74 12.63 -5.59
C LYS A 133 -15.71 12.12 -4.50
N ALA A 134 -15.18 11.35 -3.54
CA ALA A 134 -15.97 10.71 -2.51
C ALA A 134 -16.42 11.73 -1.45
N ALA A 135 -17.62 11.53 -0.91
CA ALA A 135 -18.14 12.30 0.22
C ALA A 135 -17.83 11.66 1.58
N ALA A 136 -16.79 10.85 1.65
CA ALA A 136 -16.40 10.12 2.84
C ALA A 136 -15.67 11.00 3.86
N VAL A 137 -15.45 10.46 5.07
CA VAL A 137 -14.64 11.10 6.11
C VAL A 137 -13.30 11.58 5.51
N PRO A 138 -12.93 12.86 5.68
CA PRO A 138 -11.85 13.48 4.86
C PRO A 138 -10.43 13.15 5.34
N HIS A 139 -10.24 12.38 6.39
CA HIS A 139 -8.93 12.16 7.00
C HIS A 139 -8.81 10.79 7.66
N ILE A 140 -7.71 10.10 7.42
CA ILE A 140 -7.30 8.90 8.18
C ILE A 140 -6.29 9.36 9.23
N PRO A 141 -6.53 9.19 10.53
CA PRO A 141 -5.56 9.54 11.56
C PRO A 141 -4.25 8.78 11.39
N PHE A 142 -3.11 9.48 11.47
CA PHE A 142 -1.76 8.92 11.24
C PHE A 142 -1.52 7.61 11.98
N ARG A 143 -1.95 7.50 13.24
CA ARG A 143 -1.73 6.32 14.08
C ARG A 143 -2.20 4.99 13.43
N TYR A 144 -3.14 5.04 12.49
CA TYR A 144 -3.61 3.83 11.81
C TYR A 144 -2.66 3.36 10.70
N LEU A 145 -1.83 4.22 10.11
CA LEU A 145 -0.88 3.80 9.09
C LEU A 145 0.15 2.81 9.65
N PRO A 146 0.93 3.16 10.69
CA PRO A 146 1.87 2.19 11.28
C PRO A 146 1.15 1.02 11.96
N ALA A 147 -0.04 1.23 12.56
CA ALA A 147 -0.78 0.16 13.21
C ALA A 147 -1.26 -0.92 12.23
N LEU A 148 -1.58 -0.55 10.99
CA LEU A 148 -2.05 -1.48 9.96
C LEU A 148 -0.92 -2.25 9.27
N LEU A 149 0.35 -1.91 9.51
CA LEU A 149 1.49 -2.66 8.97
C LEU A 149 1.42 -4.14 9.35
N TYR A 150 1.21 -4.43 10.63
CA TYR A 150 1.16 -5.81 11.11
C TYR A 150 -0.01 -6.61 10.51
N PRO A 151 -1.28 -6.17 10.58
CA PRO A 151 -2.38 -6.96 10.01
C PRO A 151 -2.29 -7.12 8.49
N VAL A 152 -1.75 -6.15 7.74
CA VAL A 152 -1.52 -6.29 6.29
C VAL A 152 -0.51 -7.39 6.01
N THR A 153 0.65 -7.37 6.66
CA THR A 153 1.71 -8.36 6.42
C THR A 153 1.34 -9.74 6.98
N ALA A 154 0.63 -9.80 8.11
CA ALA A 154 0.10 -11.05 8.67
C ALA A 154 -0.93 -11.71 7.74
N THR A 155 -1.77 -10.92 7.06
CA THR A 155 -2.72 -11.44 6.06
C THR A 155 -2.03 -12.13 4.90
N LEU A 156 -0.85 -11.63 4.48
CA LEU A 156 -0.11 -12.19 3.33
C LEU A 156 0.58 -13.52 3.65
N ARG A 157 1.07 -13.69 4.87
CA ARG A 157 1.91 -14.84 5.25
C ARG A 157 1.33 -16.22 4.89
N PRO A 158 0.04 -16.54 5.14
CA PRO A 158 -0.54 -17.83 4.75
C PRO A 158 -0.57 -18.07 3.24
N PHE A 159 -0.63 -16.99 2.44
CA PHE A 159 -0.64 -17.11 0.99
C PHE A 159 0.75 -17.43 0.44
N LEU A 160 1.82 -16.90 1.05
CA LEU A 160 3.19 -17.13 0.62
C LEU A 160 3.60 -18.61 0.70
N GLY A 161 2.97 -19.39 1.59
CA GLY A 161 3.25 -20.82 1.75
C GLY A 161 2.49 -21.75 0.78
N LYS A 162 1.60 -21.25 -0.08
CA LYS A 162 0.70 -22.12 -0.87
C LYS A 162 1.31 -22.78 -2.09
N GLN A 163 2.51 -22.40 -2.52
CA GLN A 163 3.13 -22.94 -3.74
C GLN A 163 4.35 -23.84 -3.50
N GLY A 164 4.41 -24.50 -2.36
CA GLY A 164 5.45 -25.49 -2.08
C GLY A 164 6.81 -24.92 -1.72
N HIS A 165 6.90 -23.64 -1.39
CA HIS A 165 8.12 -23.02 -0.87
C HIS A 165 8.48 -23.57 0.51
N SER A 166 9.77 -23.67 0.78
CA SER A 166 10.29 -24.08 2.09
C SER A 166 9.91 -23.03 3.15
N PRO A 167 9.85 -23.44 4.44
CA PRO A 167 9.60 -22.51 5.53
C PRO A 167 10.58 -21.32 5.56
N ALA A 168 11.83 -21.53 5.17
CA ALA A 168 12.84 -20.47 5.09
C ALA A 168 12.55 -19.46 3.98
N GLU A 169 12.12 -19.91 2.79
CA GLU A 169 11.73 -19.03 1.69
C GLU A 169 10.47 -18.23 2.04
N VAL A 170 9.48 -18.88 2.66
CA VAL A 170 8.26 -18.18 3.14
C VAL A 170 8.61 -17.10 4.15
N GLU A 171 9.51 -17.40 5.08
CA GLU A 171 9.97 -16.43 6.07
C GLU A 171 10.73 -15.27 5.40
N ALA A 172 11.65 -15.57 4.46
CA ALA A 172 12.38 -14.53 3.72
C ALA A 172 11.42 -13.60 2.95
N MET A 173 10.47 -14.16 2.23
CA MET A 173 9.43 -13.36 1.55
C MET A 173 8.63 -12.51 2.55
N HIS A 174 8.21 -13.08 3.67
CA HIS A 174 7.42 -12.36 4.67
C HIS A 174 8.21 -11.21 5.32
N GLN A 175 9.48 -11.43 5.67
CA GLN A 175 10.35 -10.37 6.20
C GLN A 175 10.57 -9.24 5.20
N ALA A 176 10.77 -9.58 3.92
CA ALA A 176 10.89 -8.60 2.85
C ALA A 176 9.60 -7.76 2.69
N TRP A 177 8.43 -8.39 2.81
CA TRP A 177 7.14 -7.68 2.84
C TRP A 177 7.03 -6.73 4.02
N ILE A 178 7.39 -7.15 5.24
CA ILE A 178 7.37 -6.29 6.44
C ILE A 178 8.25 -5.06 6.23
N LYS A 179 9.48 -5.24 5.78
CA LYS A 179 10.42 -4.14 5.52
C LYS A 179 9.92 -3.19 4.42
N SER A 180 9.41 -3.74 3.30
CA SER A 180 8.88 -2.93 2.21
C SER A 180 7.66 -2.12 2.62
N VAL A 181 6.71 -2.72 3.36
CA VAL A 181 5.53 -2.00 3.86
C VAL A 181 5.93 -0.94 4.88
N LEU A 182 6.94 -1.21 5.74
CA LEU A 182 7.47 -0.22 6.67
C LEU A 182 8.04 1.00 5.93
N LEU A 183 8.86 0.78 4.89
CA LEU A 183 9.38 1.86 4.04
C LEU A 183 8.25 2.69 3.43
N GLN A 184 7.21 2.04 2.91
CA GLN A 184 6.06 2.72 2.34
C GLN A 184 5.29 3.54 3.38
N VAL A 185 5.09 3.01 4.60
CA VAL A 185 4.44 3.75 5.70
C VAL A 185 5.26 4.97 6.11
N ILE A 186 6.60 4.88 6.10
CA ILE A 186 7.47 6.04 6.31
C ILE A 186 7.20 7.10 5.24
N LEU A 187 7.20 6.73 3.96
CA LEU A 187 6.93 7.67 2.86
C LEU A 187 5.51 8.27 2.95
N TRP A 188 4.52 7.48 3.34
CA TRP A 188 3.13 7.95 3.52
C TRP A 188 2.94 8.88 4.70
N SER A 189 3.90 8.92 5.65
CA SER A 189 3.85 9.82 6.80
C SER A 189 4.10 11.29 6.43
N HIS A 190 4.74 11.56 5.29
CA HIS A 190 5.13 12.90 4.86
C HIS A 190 4.04 13.98 5.07
N PRO A 191 2.77 13.83 4.62
CA PRO A 191 1.77 14.87 4.79
C PRO A 191 1.28 15.06 6.23
N TYR A 192 1.71 14.21 7.17
CA TYR A 192 1.34 14.27 8.58
C TYR A 192 2.42 14.94 9.44
N VAL A 193 3.59 15.15 8.90
CA VAL A 193 4.75 15.74 9.60
C VAL A 193 4.84 17.22 9.22
N LYS A 194 5.37 18.06 10.11
CA LYS A 194 5.62 19.46 9.79
C LYS A 194 6.71 19.58 8.73
N GLU A 195 6.59 20.62 7.91
CA GLU A 195 7.65 20.99 6.99
C GLU A 195 8.96 21.23 7.77
N GLY A 196 10.03 20.57 7.31
CA GLY A 196 11.36 20.58 7.93
C GLY A 196 11.62 19.51 9.00
N ASP A 197 10.59 18.75 9.41
CA ASP A 197 10.73 17.65 10.39
C ASP A 197 10.69 16.25 9.72
N TYR A 198 10.55 16.21 8.39
CA TYR A 198 10.45 14.95 7.62
C TYR A 198 11.79 14.51 7.05
#